data_26ace06a2dc9bc976921125381000954
#
_entry.id   26ace06a2dc9bc976921125381000954
#
_cell.length_a   1.000
_cell.length_b   1.000
_cell.length_c   1.000
_cell.angle_alpha   90.00
_cell.angle_beta   90.00
_cell.angle_gamma   90.00
#
_symmetry.space_group_name_H-M   'P 1'
#
loop_
_entity.id
_entity.type
_entity.pdbx_description
1 polymer ?
#
loop_
_entity_poly.entity_id
_entity_poly.type
_entity_poly.pdbx_seq_one_letter_code
_entity_poly.pdbx_strand_id
1 'polypeptide(L)'
;MAERKKREKVPNMESLTMGNCTISLTLDTRYRDDNGKYHASIRFTVNGSRYFFHLGNKYTVDEFDAISKADGRGRGGNQSQNFIDRNRLVELYNQYVDLVRDMYNKGTLKSVDNIRAVITGRISSYGNSDESTTPYANSFIGLWNEVISQKKASTAETYRNARDCFIKSKVYDAKDGYNVDVAMIKAWIAYMKEMGYTQTTIGFYLRAIRVVFKACISNGYMREKDYPFSATDPMKVKIPSGSSRKAEFLTVEQMTELYEFYTDGIIPKTYKHPEQMKQSLGMFLAQYLCNGCNLYDLALLRYEDYYDFSEHKALRFYRHKTKDHSESGSEVIIPIIPPLKRILDDWATPAKKGELLFPFLLGEGIDPDSKKARDKIHQENHNVADRVKKIAKIMEWEIEPSSTFARHSFATNMSRAKVPMDYISFAMGHS
;
A
#
# COMPACT_ATOMS: atom_id res chain seq x y z
N MET A 1 -8.01 16.94 -29.97
CA MET A 1 -9.02 16.87 -28.88
C MET A 1 -9.48 15.45 -28.79
N ALA A 2 -9.09 14.72 -27.73
CA ALA A 2 -9.55 13.35 -27.52
C ALA A 2 -11.01 13.39 -27.06
N GLU A 3 -11.89 12.77 -27.82
CA GLU A 3 -13.28 12.58 -27.44
C GLU A 3 -13.34 11.89 -26.07
N ARG A 4 -13.86 12.59 -25.06
CA ARG A 4 -14.25 11.98 -23.79
C ARG A 4 -15.35 10.95 -24.11
N LYS A 5 -15.00 9.64 -24.13
CA LYS A 5 -16.00 8.57 -24.21
C LYS A 5 -17.07 8.84 -23.16
N LYS A 6 -18.31 9.08 -23.62
CA LYS A 6 -19.48 9.19 -22.75
C LYS A 6 -19.56 7.92 -21.89
N ARG A 7 -19.53 8.07 -20.57
CA ARG A 7 -19.74 6.95 -19.65
C ARG A 7 -21.12 6.36 -19.88
N GLU A 8 -21.20 5.05 -19.99
CA GLU A 8 -22.48 4.34 -20.05
C GLU A 8 -23.30 4.66 -18.81
N LYS A 9 -24.56 5.07 -19.02
CA LYS A 9 -25.49 5.25 -17.89
C LYS A 9 -26.03 3.89 -17.50
N VAL A 10 -25.64 3.42 -16.34
CA VAL A 10 -26.19 2.21 -15.73
C VAL A 10 -27.27 2.59 -14.75
N PRO A 11 -28.48 2.03 -14.83
CA PRO A 11 -29.52 2.24 -13.84
C PRO A 11 -29.10 1.65 -12.48
N ASN A 12 -29.57 2.26 -11.40
CA ASN A 12 -29.42 1.66 -10.08
C ASN A 12 -30.46 0.53 -9.96
N MET A 13 -30.04 -0.65 -9.45
CA MET A 13 -30.97 -1.73 -9.13
C MET A 13 -31.83 -1.34 -7.91
N GLU A 14 -31.18 -0.76 -6.88
CA GLU A 14 -31.83 -0.23 -5.69
C GLU A 14 -31.19 1.13 -5.32
N SER A 15 -31.95 2.04 -4.72
CA SER A 15 -31.42 3.31 -4.25
C SER A 15 -32.26 3.87 -3.11
N LEU A 16 -31.60 4.35 -2.06
CA LEU A 16 -32.22 4.98 -0.89
C LEU A 16 -31.45 6.24 -0.52
N THR A 17 -32.17 7.30 -0.18
CA THR A 17 -31.58 8.55 0.32
C THR A 17 -31.97 8.77 1.77
N MET A 18 -30.96 9.05 2.61
CA MET A 18 -31.11 9.40 4.03
C MET A 18 -30.33 10.68 4.30
N GLY A 19 -31.05 11.77 4.54
CA GLY A 19 -30.43 13.10 4.71
C GLY A 19 -29.56 13.49 3.53
N ASN A 20 -28.26 13.71 3.76
CA ASN A 20 -27.28 14.08 2.74
C ASN A 20 -26.56 12.88 2.11
N CYS A 21 -26.98 11.65 2.43
CA CYS A 21 -26.40 10.41 1.92
C CYS A 21 -27.37 9.67 1.00
N THR A 22 -26.90 9.29 -0.18
CA THR A 22 -27.59 8.35 -1.08
C THR A 22 -26.78 7.06 -1.20
N ILE A 23 -27.44 5.94 -0.98
CA ILE A 23 -26.90 4.59 -1.14
C ILE A 23 -27.54 3.98 -2.38
N SER A 24 -26.75 3.40 -3.30
CA SER A 24 -27.29 2.77 -4.51
C SER A 24 -26.54 1.46 -4.81
N LEU A 25 -27.30 0.45 -5.19
CA LEU A 25 -26.78 -0.78 -5.78
C LEU A 25 -26.65 -0.57 -7.29
N THR A 26 -25.45 -0.61 -7.84
CA THR A 26 -25.15 -0.24 -9.22
C THR A 26 -23.88 -0.92 -9.72
N LEU A 27 -23.50 -0.74 -11.00
CA LEU A 27 -22.19 -1.12 -11.51
C LEU A 27 -21.19 0.04 -11.39
N ASP A 28 -19.95 -0.26 -11.05
CA ASP A 28 -18.85 0.72 -11.09
C ASP A 28 -18.26 0.79 -12.51
N THR A 29 -18.78 1.69 -13.33
CA THR A 29 -18.37 1.84 -14.74
C THR A 29 -17.03 2.56 -14.94
N ARG A 30 -16.27 2.83 -13.87
CA ARG A 30 -14.94 3.45 -13.97
C ARG A 30 -13.88 2.49 -14.49
N TYR A 31 -14.05 1.19 -14.22
CA TYR A 31 -13.10 0.14 -14.57
C TYR A 31 -13.84 -1.03 -15.22
N ARG A 32 -13.53 -1.30 -16.48
CA ARG A 32 -14.05 -2.41 -17.26
C ARG A 32 -12.98 -3.48 -17.39
N ASP A 33 -13.31 -4.75 -17.17
CA ASP A 33 -12.37 -5.82 -17.41
C ASP A 33 -12.31 -6.24 -18.90
N ASP A 34 -11.38 -7.16 -19.22
CA ASP A 34 -11.14 -7.62 -20.59
C ASP A 34 -12.36 -8.34 -21.21
N ASN A 35 -13.26 -8.88 -20.37
CA ASN A 35 -14.51 -9.52 -20.77
C ASN A 35 -15.69 -8.53 -20.88
N GLY A 36 -15.44 -7.25 -20.75
CA GLY A 36 -16.46 -6.22 -20.84
C GLY A 36 -17.33 -6.05 -19.61
N LYS A 37 -16.96 -6.64 -18.46
CA LYS A 37 -17.74 -6.64 -17.22
C LYS A 37 -17.28 -5.57 -16.25
N TYR A 38 -18.22 -5.10 -15.42
CA TYR A 38 -18.04 -4.12 -14.36
C TYR A 38 -18.35 -4.73 -13.00
N HIS A 39 -17.69 -4.23 -11.94
CA HIS A 39 -18.01 -4.66 -10.58
C HIS A 39 -19.41 -4.21 -10.14
N ALA A 40 -20.25 -5.17 -9.69
CA ALA A 40 -21.42 -4.84 -8.89
C ALA A 40 -20.95 -4.17 -7.58
N SER A 41 -21.56 -3.05 -7.22
CA SER A 41 -21.04 -2.19 -6.17
C SER A 41 -22.15 -1.49 -5.42
N ILE A 42 -21.93 -1.27 -4.13
CA ILE A 42 -22.67 -0.29 -3.36
C ILE A 42 -22.00 1.07 -3.53
N ARG A 43 -22.71 2.02 -4.10
CA ARG A 43 -22.27 3.40 -4.21
C ARG A 43 -22.84 4.25 -3.11
N PHE A 44 -21.97 4.83 -2.31
CA PHE A 44 -22.32 5.83 -1.32
C PHE A 44 -22.04 7.21 -1.88
N THR A 45 -22.99 8.13 -1.75
CA THR A 45 -22.82 9.54 -2.14
C THR A 45 -23.19 10.40 -0.94
N VAL A 46 -22.24 11.17 -0.40
CA VAL A 46 -22.43 12.09 0.71
C VAL A 46 -21.91 13.46 0.31
N ASN A 47 -22.76 14.49 0.35
CA ASN A 47 -22.38 15.84 -0.05
C ASN A 47 -21.70 15.91 -1.42
N GLY A 48 -22.15 15.12 -2.42
CA GLY A 48 -21.59 15.06 -3.77
C GLY A 48 -20.34 14.18 -3.92
N SER A 49 -19.65 13.83 -2.85
CA SER A 49 -18.53 12.87 -2.85
C SER A 49 -19.02 11.44 -2.97
N ARG A 50 -18.26 10.58 -3.69
CA ARG A 50 -18.69 9.20 -3.98
C ARG A 50 -17.65 8.19 -3.53
N TYR A 51 -18.14 7.09 -2.93
CA TYR A 51 -17.36 5.91 -2.63
C TYR A 51 -18.07 4.66 -3.18
N PHE A 52 -17.32 3.74 -3.80
CA PHE A 52 -17.83 2.48 -4.32
C PHE A 52 -17.22 1.33 -3.53
N PHE A 53 -18.07 0.49 -2.99
CA PHE A 53 -17.70 -0.76 -2.35
C PHE A 53 -18.09 -1.93 -3.25
N HIS A 54 -17.09 -2.69 -3.73
CA HIS A 54 -17.29 -3.78 -4.65
C HIS A 54 -17.80 -5.04 -3.94
N LEU A 55 -18.81 -5.68 -4.50
CA LEU A 55 -19.46 -6.89 -3.95
C LEU A 55 -18.81 -8.21 -4.41
N GLY A 56 -17.72 -8.13 -5.19
CA GLY A 56 -17.00 -9.30 -5.70
C GLY A 56 -17.50 -9.83 -7.04
N ASN A 57 -18.77 -9.67 -7.38
CA ASN A 57 -19.35 -10.11 -8.64
C ASN A 57 -19.16 -9.07 -9.74
N LYS A 58 -19.02 -9.52 -10.99
CA LYS A 58 -18.92 -8.67 -12.17
C LYS A 58 -19.97 -9.05 -13.20
N TYR A 59 -20.55 -8.01 -13.83
CA TYR A 59 -21.60 -8.18 -14.84
C TYR A 59 -21.38 -7.20 -16.00
N THR A 60 -21.85 -7.57 -17.19
CA THR A 60 -22.10 -6.60 -18.25
C THR A 60 -23.30 -5.73 -17.88
N VAL A 61 -23.50 -4.60 -18.59
CA VAL A 61 -24.67 -3.75 -18.36
C VAL A 61 -25.97 -4.51 -18.61
N ASP A 62 -26.01 -5.33 -19.69
CA ASP A 62 -27.20 -6.12 -20.07
C ASP A 62 -27.48 -7.23 -19.05
N GLU A 63 -26.46 -7.95 -18.56
CA GLU A 63 -26.61 -8.95 -17.49
C GLU A 63 -27.18 -8.31 -16.22
N PHE A 64 -26.66 -7.14 -15.82
CA PHE A 64 -27.10 -6.43 -14.62
C PHE A 64 -28.53 -5.90 -14.76
N ASP A 65 -28.91 -5.41 -15.94
CA ASP A 65 -30.28 -4.95 -16.23
C ASP A 65 -31.25 -6.14 -16.19
N ALA A 66 -30.90 -7.27 -16.79
CA ALA A 66 -31.70 -8.50 -16.73
C ALA A 66 -31.89 -9.01 -15.29
N ILE A 67 -30.83 -8.96 -14.46
CA ILE A 67 -30.90 -9.30 -13.03
C ILE A 67 -31.82 -8.33 -12.30
N SER A 68 -31.72 -7.02 -12.56
CA SER A 68 -32.52 -5.99 -11.88
C SER A 68 -34.01 -6.15 -12.12
N LYS A 69 -34.43 -6.65 -13.28
CA LYS A 69 -35.82 -6.87 -13.70
C LYS A 69 -36.39 -8.23 -13.38
N ALA A 70 -35.60 -9.15 -12.80
CA ALA A 70 -36.02 -10.50 -12.50
C ALA A 70 -37.11 -10.54 -11.38
N ASP A 71 -38.25 -11.16 -11.64
CA ASP A 71 -39.44 -11.16 -10.78
C ASP A 71 -39.78 -12.51 -10.12
N GLY A 72 -38.85 -13.47 -10.22
CA GLY A 72 -39.01 -14.80 -9.61
C GLY A 72 -39.95 -15.79 -10.35
N ARG A 73 -40.56 -15.38 -11.43
CA ARG A 73 -41.44 -16.23 -12.22
C ARG A 73 -40.64 -17.09 -13.21
N GLY A 74 -40.17 -18.24 -12.74
CA GLY A 74 -39.52 -19.26 -13.61
C GLY A 74 -40.53 -20.23 -14.20
N ARG A 75 -40.33 -20.68 -15.47
CA ARG A 75 -41.10 -21.79 -16.04
C ARG A 75 -40.77 -23.07 -15.26
N GLY A 76 -41.80 -23.75 -14.73
CA GLY A 76 -41.66 -25.07 -14.09
C GLY A 76 -41.33 -25.05 -12.58
N GLY A 77 -41.58 -23.95 -11.87
CA GLY A 77 -41.46 -23.89 -10.39
C GLY A 77 -40.07 -23.67 -9.85
N ASN A 78 -39.02 -23.61 -10.68
CA ASN A 78 -37.68 -23.25 -10.28
C ASN A 78 -37.46 -21.75 -10.48
N GLN A 79 -36.86 -21.07 -9.49
CA GLN A 79 -36.46 -19.68 -9.60
C GLN A 79 -35.36 -19.49 -10.65
N SER A 80 -35.45 -18.42 -11.47
CA SER A 80 -34.40 -18.14 -12.44
C SER A 80 -33.10 -17.75 -11.73
N GLN A 81 -31.95 -18.05 -12.34
CA GLN A 81 -30.66 -17.69 -11.79
C GLN A 81 -30.55 -16.16 -11.55
N ASN A 82 -31.07 -15.36 -12.48
CA ASN A 82 -31.12 -13.92 -12.34
C ASN A 82 -31.90 -13.46 -11.10
N PHE A 83 -32.98 -14.15 -10.72
CA PHE A 83 -33.72 -13.82 -9.51
C PHE A 83 -32.94 -14.19 -8.23
N ILE A 84 -32.25 -15.29 -8.24
CA ILE A 84 -31.38 -15.72 -7.13
C ILE A 84 -30.26 -14.65 -6.94
N ASP A 85 -29.62 -14.27 -8.04
CA ASP A 85 -28.55 -13.26 -8.01
C ASP A 85 -29.08 -11.90 -7.56
N ARG A 86 -30.28 -11.50 -8.02
CA ARG A 86 -30.95 -10.28 -7.56
C ARG A 86 -31.18 -10.29 -6.05
N ASN A 87 -31.75 -11.35 -5.53
CA ASN A 87 -32.03 -11.45 -4.10
C ASN A 87 -30.75 -11.37 -3.26
N ARG A 88 -29.69 -12.06 -3.68
CA ARG A 88 -28.38 -11.99 -3.03
C ARG A 88 -27.80 -10.57 -3.03
N LEU A 89 -27.85 -9.88 -4.16
CA LEU A 89 -27.35 -8.51 -4.28
C LEU A 89 -28.17 -7.51 -3.45
N VAL A 90 -29.50 -7.68 -3.43
CA VAL A 90 -30.42 -6.85 -2.62
C VAL A 90 -30.23 -7.11 -1.12
N GLU A 91 -30.02 -8.36 -0.72
CA GLU A 91 -29.71 -8.69 0.69
C GLU A 91 -28.40 -8.01 1.14
N LEU A 92 -27.35 -8.06 0.34
CA LEU A 92 -26.10 -7.36 0.61
C LEU A 92 -26.33 -5.82 0.67
N TYR A 93 -27.10 -5.28 -0.27
CA TYR A 93 -27.45 -3.86 -0.27
C TYR A 93 -28.15 -3.44 1.04
N ASN A 94 -29.11 -4.23 1.51
CA ASN A 94 -29.86 -3.94 2.74
C ASN A 94 -28.96 -3.93 3.98
N GLN A 95 -27.94 -4.79 4.06
CA GLN A 95 -26.95 -4.78 5.14
C GLN A 95 -26.24 -3.40 5.21
N TYR A 96 -25.86 -2.84 4.04
CA TYR A 96 -25.22 -1.52 4.00
C TYR A 96 -26.20 -0.37 4.22
N VAL A 97 -27.47 -0.54 3.84
CA VAL A 97 -28.56 0.42 4.19
C VAL A 97 -28.70 0.50 5.69
N ASP A 98 -28.74 -0.63 6.40
CA ASP A 98 -28.88 -0.67 7.85
C ASP A 98 -27.67 -0.04 8.56
N LEU A 99 -26.47 -0.30 8.07
CA LEU A 99 -25.23 0.31 8.56
C LEU A 99 -25.28 1.85 8.44
N VAL A 100 -25.67 2.36 7.27
CA VAL A 100 -25.74 3.83 7.06
C VAL A 100 -26.89 4.45 7.85
N ARG A 101 -28.02 3.73 8.01
CA ARG A 101 -29.13 4.15 8.85
C ARG A 101 -28.70 4.29 10.31
N ASP A 102 -27.94 3.35 10.82
CA ASP A 102 -27.37 3.41 12.16
C ASP A 102 -26.42 4.60 12.31
N MET A 103 -25.51 4.81 11.34
CA MET A 103 -24.62 5.98 11.31
C MET A 103 -25.39 7.30 11.25
N TYR A 104 -26.48 7.37 10.48
CA TYR A 104 -27.35 8.55 10.36
C TYR A 104 -28.03 8.86 11.70
N ASN A 105 -28.65 7.87 12.32
CA ASN A 105 -29.35 7.99 13.60
C ASN A 105 -28.40 8.43 14.73
N LYS A 106 -27.15 8.03 14.68
CA LYS A 106 -26.09 8.40 15.65
C LYS A 106 -25.39 9.72 15.32
N GLY A 107 -25.74 10.38 14.23
CA GLY A 107 -25.10 11.64 13.81
C GLY A 107 -23.63 11.52 13.37
N THR A 108 -23.15 10.29 13.11
CA THR A 108 -21.78 10.01 12.71
C THR A 108 -21.55 10.04 11.18
N LEU A 109 -22.63 10.15 10.42
CA LEU A 109 -22.62 10.19 8.95
C LEU A 109 -22.26 11.58 8.42
N LYS A 110 -20.97 11.92 8.38
CA LYS A 110 -20.50 13.25 7.96
C LYS A 110 -19.88 13.27 6.55
N SER A 111 -19.28 12.17 6.11
CA SER A 111 -18.57 12.07 4.84
C SER A 111 -18.52 10.63 4.32
N VAL A 112 -18.15 10.43 3.04
CA VAL A 112 -17.89 9.11 2.48
C VAL A 112 -16.71 8.41 3.18
N ASP A 113 -15.75 9.16 3.72
CA ASP A 113 -14.61 8.59 4.44
C ASP A 113 -15.04 8.00 5.80
N ASN A 114 -16.05 8.55 6.45
CA ASN A 114 -16.65 7.93 7.64
C ASN A 114 -17.27 6.57 7.28
N ILE A 115 -18.05 6.49 6.20
CA ILE A 115 -18.66 5.23 5.74
C ILE A 115 -17.55 4.23 5.37
N ARG A 116 -16.55 4.67 4.61
CA ARG A 116 -15.41 3.83 4.22
C ARG A 116 -14.67 3.29 5.45
N ALA A 117 -14.45 4.14 6.45
CA ALA A 117 -13.76 3.76 7.68
C ALA A 117 -14.54 2.70 8.47
N VAL A 118 -15.86 2.80 8.53
CA VAL A 118 -16.74 1.81 9.17
C VAL A 118 -16.75 0.49 8.38
N ILE A 119 -16.94 0.53 7.06
CA ILE A 119 -16.96 -0.68 6.19
C ILE A 119 -15.62 -1.41 6.25
N THR A 120 -14.51 -0.67 6.30
CA THR A 120 -13.15 -1.25 6.38
C THR A 120 -12.70 -1.57 7.80
N GLY A 121 -13.57 -1.41 8.80
CA GLY A 121 -13.24 -1.64 10.21
C GLY A 121 -12.22 -0.65 10.81
N ARG A 122 -12.01 0.50 10.16
CA ARG A 122 -11.11 1.55 10.65
C ARG A 122 -11.71 2.41 11.76
N ILE A 123 -13.02 2.49 11.81
CA ILE A 123 -13.81 3.13 12.88
C ILE A 123 -15.00 2.22 13.11
N SER A 124 -15.34 1.89 14.37
CA SER A 124 -16.60 1.22 14.64
C SER A 124 -17.76 2.19 14.33
N SER A 125 -18.91 1.67 13.95
CA SER A 125 -20.13 2.47 13.71
C SER A 125 -20.64 3.20 15.00
N TYR A 126 -19.97 2.98 16.11
CA TYR A 126 -20.27 3.58 17.41
C TYR A 126 -19.42 4.83 17.63
N GLY A 127 -20.02 5.99 17.46
CA GLY A 127 -19.45 7.28 17.86
C GLY A 127 -19.35 7.39 19.37
N ASN A 128 -18.35 8.15 19.83
CA ASN A 128 -18.03 8.51 21.20
C ASN A 128 -19.24 8.59 22.13
N SER A 129 -19.46 7.55 22.89
CA SER A 129 -20.04 7.55 24.23
C SER A 129 -19.86 6.15 24.81
N ASP A 130 -19.07 6.07 25.88
CA ASP A 130 -18.74 4.90 26.70
C ASP A 130 -17.74 3.88 26.12
N GLU A 131 -16.59 3.82 26.72
CA GLU A 131 -15.45 2.93 26.46
C GLU A 131 -15.71 1.42 26.64
N SER A 132 -16.97 0.95 26.62
CA SER A 132 -17.28 -0.42 27.06
C SER A 132 -17.99 -1.34 26.05
N THR A 133 -18.22 -0.96 24.77
CA THR A 133 -19.02 -1.81 23.86
C THR A 133 -18.52 -1.96 22.42
N THR A 134 -17.22 -2.10 22.18
CA THR A 134 -16.77 -2.75 20.95
C THR A 134 -16.86 -4.27 21.13
N PRO A 135 -17.28 -5.07 20.14
CA PRO A 135 -17.29 -6.54 20.23
C PRO A 135 -15.94 -7.13 20.67
N TYR A 136 -14.89 -6.34 20.56
CA TYR A 136 -13.51 -6.69 20.91
C TYR A 136 -12.92 -5.88 22.06
N ALA A 137 -13.70 -5.06 22.77
CA ALA A 137 -13.24 -4.45 24.02
C ALA A 137 -12.87 -5.56 25.01
N ASN A 138 -11.74 -5.42 25.70
CA ASN A 138 -11.19 -6.46 26.59
C ASN A 138 -10.92 -7.81 25.90
N SER A 139 -10.40 -7.80 24.69
CA SER A 139 -10.05 -8.99 23.91
C SER A 139 -8.68 -8.89 23.26
N PHE A 140 -8.18 -10.01 22.73
CA PHE A 140 -6.93 -10.05 21.98
C PHE A 140 -6.91 -9.08 20.80
N ILE A 141 -8.03 -8.95 20.07
CA ILE A 141 -8.17 -8.02 18.96
C ILE A 141 -8.23 -6.56 19.45
N GLY A 142 -8.86 -6.29 20.58
CA GLY A 142 -8.84 -4.98 21.22
C GLY A 142 -7.42 -4.52 21.53
N LEU A 143 -6.66 -5.38 22.20
CA LEU A 143 -5.24 -5.11 22.48
C LEU A 143 -4.41 -4.96 21.19
N TRP A 144 -4.73 -5.73 20.13
CA TRP A 144 -4.07 -5.56 18.83
C TRP A 144 -4.31 -4.17 18.25
N ASN A 145 -5.54 -3.62 18.41
CA ASN A 145 -5.86 -2.26 17.99
C ASN A 145 -5.06 -1.21 18.78
N GLU A 146 -4.89 -1.41 20.09
CA GLU A 146 -4.05 -0.55 20.93
C GLU A 146 -2.58 -0.60 20.48
N VAL A 147 -2.04 -1.79 20.22
CA VAL A 147 -0.68 -1.94 19.67
C VAL A 147 -0.53 -1.23 18.33
N ILE A 148 -1.56 -1.30 17.45
CA ILE A 148 -1.55 -0.59 16.17
C ILE A 148 -1.50 0.92 16.36
N SER A 149 -2.26 1.46 17.31
CA SER A 149 -2.34 2.92 17.56
C SER A 149 -0.99 3.53 17.98
N GLN A 150 -0.12 2.72 18.61
CA GLN A 150 1.22 3.11 19.05
C GLN A 150 2.30 3.01 17.96
N LYS A 151 1.97 2.51 16.75
CA LYS A 151 2.94 2.30 15.68
C LYS A 151 2.97 3.45 14.69
N LYS A 152 4.17 3.71 14.10
CA LYS A 152 4.29 4.58 12.94
C LYS A 152 3.38 4.10 11.81
N ALA A 153 2.84 5.00 11.03
CA ALA A 153 1.76 4.73 10.07
C ALA A 153 2.03 3.54 9.12
N SER A 154 3.26 3.38 8.60
CA SER A 154 3.62 2.26 7.72
C SER A 154 3.63 0.91 8.44
N THR A 155 4.14 0.88 9.68
CA THR A 155 4.10 -0.31 10.53
C THR A 155 2.67 -0.62 10.96
N ALA A 156 1.90 0.40 11.34
CA ALA A 156 0.50 0.26 11.70
C ALA A 156 -0.34 -0.35 10.58
N GLU A 157 -0.05 -0.02 9.32
CA GLU A 157 -0.72 -0.61 8.16
C GLU A 157 -0.43 -2.12 8.03
N THR A 158 0.82 -2.53 8.16
CA THR A 158 1.19 -3.96 8.17
C THR A 158 0.48 -4.71 9.30
N TYR A 159 0.40 -4.13 10.48
CA TYR A 159 -0.29 -4.72 11.64
C TYR A 159 -1.80 -4.80 11.43
N ARG A 160 -2.42 -3.79 10.79
CA ARG A 160 -3.85 -3.84 10.40
C ARG A 160 -4.12 -4.96 9.41
N ASN A 161 -3.30 -5.08 8.37
CA ASN A 161 -3.44 -6.12 7.36
C ASN A 161 -3.30 -7.52 7.98
N ALA A 162 -2.38 -7.71 8.91
CA ALA A 162 -2.22 -8.97 9.66
C ALA A 162 -3.45 -9.26 10.53
N ARG A 163 -3.94 -8.28 11.30
CA ARG A 163 -5.16 -8.40 12.12
C ARG A 163 -6.38 -8.73 11.27
N ASP A 164 -6.58 -8.02 10.17
CA ASP A 164 -7.73 -8.22 9.30
C ASP A 164 -7.70 -9.59 8.62
N CYS A 165 -6.49 -10.09 8.27
CA CYS A 165 -6.30 -11.46 7.82
C CYS A 165 -6.64 -12.49 8.93
N PHE A 166 -6.24 -12.22 10.18
CA PHE A 166 -6.56 -13.08 11.32
C PHE A 166 -8.06 -13.14 11.58
N ILE A 167 -8.76 -12.01 11.56
CA ILE A 167 -10.22 -11.95 11.70
C ILE A 167 -10.92 -12.68 10.54
N LYS A 168 -10.47 -12.48 9.30
CA LYS A 168 -11.04 -13.16 8.12
C LYS A 168 -10.89 -14.66 8.15
N SER A 169 -9.87 -15.18 8.78
CA SER A 169 -9.66 -16.63 8.91
C SER A 169 -10.67 -17.33 9.82
N LYS A 170 -11.43 -16.56 10.62
CA LYS A 170 -12.44 -17.06 11.58
C LYS A 170 -11.90 -18.09 12.59
N VAL A 171 -10.60 -18.15 12.79
CA VAL A 171 -9.96 -19.01 13.81
C VAL A 171 -10.14 -18.48 15.22
N TYR A 172 -10.60 -17.24 15.36
CA TYR A 172 -10.80 -16.52 16.61
C TYR A 172 -12.20 -15.89 16.64
N ASP A 173 -12.87 -16.01 17.78
CA ASP A 173 -14.14 -15.36 18.08
C ASP A 173 -13.96 -14.35 19.23
N ALA A 174 -14.75 -13.27 19.26
CA ALA A 174 -14.67 -12.24 20.31
C ALA A 174 -14.85 -12.81 21.73
N LYS A 175 -15.66 -13.87 21.88
CA LYS A 175 -15.88 -14.59 23.15
C LYS A 175 -14.65 -15.31 23.68
N ASP A 176 -13.64 -15.56 22.84
CA ASP A 176 -12.38 -16.20 23.29
C ASP A 176 -11.53 -15.24 24.14
N GLY A 177 -11.87 -13.95 24.19
CA GLY A 177 -11.20 -12.94 25.00
C GLY A 177 -9.72 -12.82 24.63
N TYR A 178 -8.83 -13.09 25.59
CA TYR A 178 -7.37 -13.13 25.36
C TYR A 178 -6.82 -14.55 25.10
N ASN A 179 -7.70 -15.54 24.97
CA ASN A 179 -7.31 -16.94 24.87
C ASN A 179 -7.03 -17.31 23.40
N VAL A 180 -5.84 -16.98 22.92
CA VAL A 180 -5.33 -17.37 21.60
C VAL A 180 -4.19 -18.35 21.78
N ASP A 181 -4.37 -19.59 21.30
CA ASP A 181 -3.45 -20.69 21.52
C ASP A 181 -2.64 -21.07 20.26
N VAL A 182 -1.77 -22.06 20.41
CA VAL A 182 -0.93 -22.63 19.34
C VAL A 182 -1.79 -23.21 18.20
N ALA A 183 -2.94 -23.84 18.52
CA ALA A 183 -3.79 -24.47 17.52
C ALA A 183 -4.44 -23.41 16.63
N MET A 184 -4.92 -22.31 17.19
CA MET A 184 -5.45 -21.15 16.45
C MET A 184 -4.39 -20.56 15.51
N ILE A 185 -3.14 -20.40 15.97
CA ILE A 185 -2.07 -19.87 15.14
C ILE A 185 -1.71 -20.83 14.00
N LYS A 186 -1.67 -22.13 14.26
CA LYS A 186 -1.46 -23.16 13.21
C LYS A 186 -2.60 -23.17 12.19
N ALA A 187 -3.84 -23.06 12.62
CA ALA A 187 -5.00 -22.93 11.73
C ALA A 187 -4.96 -21.65 10.89
N TRP A 188 -4.55 -20.52 11.47
CA TRP A 188 -4.36 -19.27 10.71
C TRP A 188 -3.25 -19.40 9.66
N ILE A 189 -2.14 -20.06 9.97
CA ILE A 189 -1.07 -20.34 9.00
C ILE A 189 -1.61 -21.22 7.86
N ALA A 190 -2.41 -22.25 8.15
CA ALA A 190 -3.04 -23.09 7.14
C ALA A 190 -3.95 -22.27 6.22
N TYR A 191 -4.82 -21.44 6.79
CA TYR A 191 -5.66 -20.51 6.04
C TYR A 191 -4.84 -19.59 5.12
N MET A 192 -3.77 -18.97 5.62
CA MET A 192 -2.92 -18.12 4.80
C MET A 192 -2.28 -18.88 3.62
N LYS A 193 -1.86 -20.12 3.83
CA LYS A 193 -1.29 -20.97 2.77
C LYS A 193 -2.34 -21.32 1.72
N GLU A 194 -3.55 -21.67 2.12
CA GLU A 194 -4.68 -21.96 1.23
C GLU A 194 -5.04 -20.73 0.37
N MET A 195 -4.98 -19.53 0.97
CA MET A 195 -5.19 -18.26 0.28
C MET A 195 -4.00 -17.81 -0.59
N GLY A 196 -2.95 -18.62 -0.71
CA GLY A 196 -1.79 -18.34 -1.57
C GLY A 196 -0.79 -17.32 -1.01
N TYR A 197 -0.82 -17.00 0.28
CA TYR A 197 0.17 -16.09 0.87
C TYR A 197 1.58 -16.68 0.83
N THR A 198 2.57 -15.84 0.48
CA THR A 198 3.98 -16.27 0.47
C THR A 198 4.50 -16.49 1.90
N GLN A 199 5.53 -17.34 2.04
CA GLN A 199 6.20 -17.57 3.33
C GLN A 199 6.71 -16.27 3.98
N THR A 200 7.17 -15.33 3.14
CA THR A 200 7.61 -14.01 3.59
C THR A 200 6.45 -13.22 4.22
N THR A 201 5.29 -13.17 3.57
CA THR A 201 4.08 -12.49 4.08
C THR A 201 3.60 -13.14 5.37
N ILE A 202 3.54 -14.47 5.40
CA ILE A 202 3.18 -15.23 6.61
C ILE A 202 4.13 -14.87 7.76
N GLY A 203 5.44 -14.85 7.49
CA GLY A 203 6.44 -14.44 8.49
C GLY A 203 6.24 -13.00 8.98
N PHE A 204 5.86 -12.06 8.12
CA PHE A 204 5.53 -10.68 8.54
C PHE A 204 4.30 -10.64 9.45
N TYR A 205 3.24 -11.35 9.12
CA TYR A 205 2.01 -11.38 9.91
C TYR A 205 2.22 -12.06 11.26
N LEU A 206 2.99 -13.14 11.30
CA LEU A 206 3.36 -13.82 12.55
C LEU A 206 4.26 -12.94 13.44
N ARG A 207 5.12 -12.12 12.86
CA ARG A 207 5.90 -11.13 13.63
C ARG A 207 5.02 -10.02 14.21
N ALA A 208 3.99 -9.59 13.48
CA ALA A 208 3.03 -8.59 13.98
C ALA A 208 2.24 -9.14 15.17
N ILE A 209 1.60 -10.31 15.03
CA ILE A 209 0.84 -10.91 16.14
C ILE A 209 1.73 -11.25 17.36
N ARG A 210 3.00 -11.61 17.14
CA ARG A 210 3.96 -11.87 18.22
C ARG A 210 4.11 -10.67 19.17
N VAL A 211 4.05 -9.44 18.65
CA VAL A 211 4.13 -8.24 19.50
C VAL A 211 2.87 -8.11 20.35
N VAL A 212 1.70 -8.49 19.83
CA VAL A 212 0.45 -8.50 20.59
C VAL A 212 0.49 -9.53 21.72
N PHE A 213 1.01 -10.73 21.45
CA PHE A 213 1.23 -11.73 22.49
C PHE A 213 2.13 -11.22 23.62
N LYS A 214 3.22 -10.53 23.28
CA LYS A 214 4.10 -9.92 24.30
C LYS A 214 3.37 -8.86 25.12
N ALA A 215 2.51 -8.04 24.46
CA ALA A 215 1.67 -7.10 25.17
C ALA A 215 0.64 -7.79 26.08
N CYS A 216 0.04 -8.92 25.65
CA CYS A 216 -0.82 -9.74 26.51
C CYS A 216 -0.11 -10.23 27.78
N ILE A 217 1.12 -10.70 27.64
CA ILE A 217 1.93 -11.17 28.77
C ILE A 217 2.28 -10.00 29.69
N SER A 218 2.76 -8.89 29.13
CA SER A 218 3.12 -7.69 29.90
C SER A 218 1.96 -7.10 30.68
N ASN A 219 0.74 -7.18 30.16
CA ASN A 219 -0.48 -6.71 30.83
C ASN A 219 -1.13 -7.76 31.74
N GLY A 220 -0.52 -8.95 31.89
CA GLY A 220 -1.03 -10.02 32.74
C GLY A 220 -2.26 -10.77 32.17
N TYR A 221 -2.63 -10.55 30.90
CA TYR A 221 -3.76 -11.22 30.27
C TYR A 221 -3.42 -12.65 29.79
N MET A 222 -2.13 -13.00 29.72
CA MET A 222 -1.63 -14.31 29.30
C MET A 222 -0.39 -14.67 30.13
N ARG A 223 -0.25 -15.97 30.46
CA ARG A 223 0.94 -16.47 31.14
C ARG A 223 2.05 -16.72 30.10
N GLU A 224 3.31 -16.50 30.50
CA GLU A 224 4.47 -16.71 29.62
C GLU A 224 4.57 -18.13 29.05
N LYS A 225 4.19 -19.14 29.86
CA LYS A 225 4.19 -20.56 29.45
C LYS A 225 3.23 -20.82 28.25
N ASP A 226 2.17 -20.03 28.14
CA ASP A 226 1.13 -20.18 27.10
C ASP A 226 1.53 -19.43 25.79
N TYR A 227 2.71 -18.76 25.77
CA TYR A 227 3.23 -18.08 24.60
C TYR A 227 3.47 -19.04 23.44
N PRO A 228 2.85 -18.81 22.25
CA PRO A 228 2.76 -19.83 21.21
C PRO A 228 3.99 -19.97 20.31
N PHE A 229 4.99 -19.09 20.42
CA PHE A 229 6.13 -19.07 19.50
C PHE A 229 7.41 -19.59 20.16
N SER A 230 8.16 -20.39 19.41
CA SER A 230 9.52 -20.81 19.77
C SER A 230 10.33 -21.13 18.52
N ALA A 231 11.64 -20.94 18.58
CA ALA A 231 12.57 -21.37 17.54
C ALA A 231 12.95 -22.85 17.67
N THR A 232 12.91 -23.37 18.90
CA THR A 232 13.47 -24.69 19.30
C THR A 232 12.42 -25.69 19.76
N ASP A 233 11.30 -25.23 20.34
CA ASP A 233 10.24 -26.09 20.81
C ASP A 233 9.33 -26.55 19.64
N PRO A 234 9.29 -27.86 19.30
CA PRO A 234 8.51 -28.38 18.20
C PRO A 234 6.99 -28.30 18.44
N MET A 235 6.54 -28.17 19.68
CA MET A 235 5.13 -28.03 20.02
C MET A 235 4.61 -26.63 19.72
N LYS A 236 5.48 -25.63 19.66
CA LYS A 236 5.19 -24.24 19.41
C LYS A 236 5.38 -23.87 17.94
N VAL A 237 4.98 -22.67 17.56
CA VAL A 237 5.08 -22.17 16.18
C VAL A 237 6.44 -21.55 15.93
N LYS A 238 7.16 -22.04 14.94
CA LYS A 238 8.36 -21.39 14.43
C LYS A 238 7.96 -20.35 13.38
N ILE A 239 8.37 -19.11 13.58
CA ILE A 239 8.14 -18.03 12.59
C ILE A 239 9.11 -18.24 11.42
N PRO A 240 8.61 -18.37 10.16
CA PRO A 240 9.49 -18.55 9.03
C PRO A 240 10.35 -17.30 8.81
N SER A 241 11.67 -17.51 8.64
CA SER A 241 12.53 -16.54 7.97
C SER A 241 12.18 -16.57 6.50
N GLY A 242 11.77 -15.47 5.90
CA GLY A 242 11.44 -15.44 4.48
C GLY A 242 12.53 -16.08 3.61
N SER A 243 12.17 -16.57 2.42
CA SER A 243 13.16 -17.05 1.46
C SER A 243 14.09 -15.91 1.08
N SER A 244 15.39 -16.10 1.22
CA SER A 244 16.38 -15.20 0.63
C SER A 244 16.31 -15.36 -0.90
N ARG A 245 15.47 -14.56 -1.57
CA ARG A 245 15.63 -14.41 -3.02
C ARG A 245 16.99 -13.76 -3.25
N LYS A 246 17.80 -14.29 -4.18
CA LYS A 246 18.92 -13.51 -4.68
C LYS A 246 18.37 -12.18 -5.15
N ALA A 247 18.84 -11.09 -4.54
CA ALA A 247 18.43 -9.77 -4.98
C ALA A 247 18.89 -9.61 -6.44
N GLU A 248 17.93 -9.38 -7.32
CA GLU A 248 18.23 -9.03 -8.71
C GLU A 248 18.79 -7.62 -8.72
N PHE A 249 19.76 -7.38 -9.57
CA PHE A 249 20.47 -6.10 -9.66
C PHE A 249 20.98 -5.89 -11.09
N LEU A 250 21.30 -4.65 -11.44
CA LEU A 250 21.96 -4.27 -12.67
C LEU A 250 23.45 -4.15 -12.42
N THR A 251 24.27 -4.67 -13.35
CA THR A 251 25.72 -4.52 -13.29
C THR A 251 26.15 -3.07 -13.52
N VAL A 252 27.44 -2.78 -13.32
CA VAL A 252 28.00 -1.44 -13.62
C VAL A 252 27.83 -1.12 -15.10
N GLU A 253 28.06 -2.09 -15.98
CA GLU A 253 27.89 -1.95 -17.42
C GLU A 253 26.45 -1.60 -17.78
N GLN A 254 25.48 -2.34 -17.23
CA GLN A 254 24.06 -2.05 -17.45
C GLN A 254 23.63 -0.68 -16.89
N MET A 255 24.18 -0.28 -15.74
CA MET A 255 23.93 1.08 -15.21
C MET A 255 24.54 2.15 -16.11
N THR A 256 25.69 1.88 -16.72
CA THR A 256 26.32 2.77 -17.71
C THR A 256 25.48 2.88 -18.97
N GLU A 257 25.03 1.75 -19.54
CA GLU A 257 24.12 1.73 -20.68
C GLU A 257 22.82 2.51 -20.42
N LEU A 258 22.23 2.39 -19.22
CA LEU A 258 21.07 3.20 -18.83
C LEU A 258 21.39 4.68 -18.76
N TYR A 259 22.58 5.05 -18.30
CA TYR A 259 23.00 6.45 -18.26
C TYR A 259 23.26 6.99 -19.67
N GLU A 260 23.89 6.22 -20.55
CA GLU A 260 24.06 6.57 -21.97
C GLU A 260 22.70 6.73 -22.66
N PHE A 261 21.76 5.82 -22.40
CA PHE A 261 20.39 5.96 -22.91
C PHE A 261 19.70 7.20 -22.33
N TYR A 262 19.96 7.57 -21.09
CA TYR A 262 19.44 8.78 -20.47
C TYR A 262 19.95 10.06 -21.17
N THR A 263 21.23 10.09 -21.57
CA THR A 263 21.84 11.25 -22.24
C THR A 263 21.45 11.35 -23.71
N ASP A 264 21.58 10.26 -24.45
CA ASP A 264 21.56 10.24 -25.92
C ASP A 264 20.45 9.36 -26.51
N GLY A 265 19.78 8.55 -25.68
CA GLY A 265 18.77 7.61 -26.11
C GLY A 265 17.47 8.29 -26.59
N ILE A 266 16.86 7.71 -27.62
CA ILE A 266 15.61 8.18 -28.19
C ILE A 266 14.46 7.31 -27.72
N ILE A 267 13.51 7.93 -27.02
CA ILE A 267 12.27 7.27 -26.64
C ILE A 267 11.30 7.36 -27.84
N PRO A 268 10.84 6.22 -28.39
CA PRO A 268 9.93 6.22 -29.52
C PRO A 268 8.67 7.03 -29.29
N LYS A 269 8.20 7.76 -30.32
CA LYS A 269 6.98 8.60 -30.25
C LYS A 269 5.70 7.81 -29.99
N THR A 270 5.73 6.49 -30.10
CA THR A 270 4.63 5.58 -29.74
C THR A 270 4.36 5.58 -28.22
N TYR A 271 5.34 5.95 -27.42
CA TYR A 271 5.15 6.10 -25.98
C TYR A 271 4.55 7.47 -25.64
N LYS A 272 3.50 7.45 -24.82
CA LYS A 272 2.94 8.69 -24.27
C LYS A 272 3.91 9.29 -23.26
N HIS A 273 4.10 10.60 -23.31
CA HIS A 273 4.91 11.35 -22.34
C HIS A 273 6.39 10.94 -22.25
N PRO A 274 7.17 11.05 -23.34
CA PRO A 274 8.59 10.66 -23.35
C PRO A 274 9.43 11.44 -22.33
N GLU A 275 9.12 12.71 -22.07
CA GLU A 275 9.80 13.52 -21.05
C GLU A 275 9.63 12.94 -19.63
N GLN A 276 8.43 12.46 -19.30
CA GLN A 276 8.22 11.80 -18.00
C GLN A 276 8.94 10.46 -17.91
N MET A 277 9.13 9.75 -19.02
CA MET A 277 9.94 8.53 -19.05
C MET A 277 11.42 8.87 -18.80
N LYS A 278 11.94 9.91 -19.45
CA LYS A 278 13.31 10.40 -19.25
C LYS A 278 13.51 10.88 -17.82
N GLN A 279 12.57 11.64 -17.26
CA GLN A 279 12.59 12.07 -15.87
C GLN A 279 12.62 10.87 -14.90
N SER A 280 11.81 9.84 -15.15
CA SER A 280 11.78 8.64 -14.31
C SER A 280 13.09 7.85 -14.38
N LEU A 281 13.72 7.77 -15.56
CA LEU A 281 15.04 7.18 -15.71
C LEU A 281 16.09 7.99 -14.93
N GLY A 282 16.05 9.33 -15.03
CA GLY A 282 16.90 10.21 -14.22
C GLY A 282 16.73 9.97 -12.72
N MET A 283 15.50 9.79 -12.23
CA MET A 283 15.25 9.48 -10.81
C MET A 283 15.75 8.10 -10.41
N PHE A 284 15.64 7.09 -11.27
CA PHE A 284 16.19 5.75 -11.02
C PHE A 284 17.73 5.78 -10.94
N LEU A 285 18.37 6.47 -11.87
CA LEU A 285 19.83 6.68 -11.87
C LEU A 285 20.27 7.53 -10.67
N ALA A 286 19.54 8.56 -10.32
CA ALA A 286 19.80 9.37 -9.12
C ALA A 286 19.75 8.51 -7.85
N GLN A 287 18.80 7.59 -7.72
CA GLN A 287 18.77 6.65 -6.58
C GLN A 287 20.07 5.84 -6.48
N TYR A 288 20.58 5.32 -7.60
CA TYR A 288 21.85 4.57 -7.65
C TYR A 288 23.04 5.46 -7.29
N LEU A 289 23.15 6.62 -7.92
CA LEU A 289 24.28 7.57 -7.74
C LEU A 289 24.23 8.25 -6.35
N CYS A 290 23.07 8.30 -5.72
CA CYS A 290 22.90 8.74 -4.34
C CYS A 290 23.04 7.59 -3.34
N ASN A 291 24.10 6.77 -3.47
CA ASN A 291 24.43 5.67 -2.57
C ASN A 291 23.29 4.63 -2.43
N GLY A 292 22.54 4.41 -3.48
CA GLY A 292 21.40 3.49 -3.46
C GLY A 292 20.25 3.95 -2.56
N CYS A 293 19.99 5.26 -2.45
CA CYS A 293 18.90 5.79 -1.64
C CYS A 293 17.53 5.34 -2.18
N ASN A 294 16.51 5.32 -1.32
CA ASN A 294 15.15 5.05 -1.78
C ASN A 294 14.54 6.31 -2.41
N LEU A 295 13.58 6.15 -3.32
CA LEU A 295 12.87 7.30 -3.91
C LEU A 295 12.22 8.17 -2.83
N TYR A 296 11.82 7.59 -1.70
CA TYR A 296 11.27 8.31 -0.57
C TYR A 296 12.28 9.32 0.02
N ASP A 297 13.53 8.88 0.25
CA ASP A 297 14.59 9.75 0.74
C ASP A 297 14.94 10.82 -0.30
N LEU A 298 14.98 10.45 -1.59
CA LEU A 298 15.23 11.39 -2.69
C LEU A 298 14.13 12.46 -2.81
N ALA A 299 12.86 12.08 -2.63
CA ALA A 299 11.72 13.00 -2.69
C ALA A 299 11.71 14.03 -1.53
N LEU A 300 12.35 13.70 -0.41
CA LEU A 300 12.45 14.56 0.76
C LEU A 300 13.81 15.26 0.87
N LEU A 301 14.72 15.02 -0.08
CA LEU A 301 16.05 15.58 -0.07
C LEU A 301 16.00 17.11 -0.27
N ARG A 302 16.66 17.82 0.63
CA ARG A 302 16.71 19.30 0.65
C ARG A 302 18.13 19.81 0.51
N TYR A 303 18.26 21.03 0.03
CA TYR A 303 19.50 21.80 0.15
C TYR A 303 19.67 22.26 1.60
N GLU A 304 20.50 21.55 2.36
CA GLU A 304 20.72 21.80 3.78
C GLU A 304 21.76 22.89 4.06
N ASP A 305 21.92 23.26 5.35
CA ASP A 305 22.82 24.33 5.79
C ASP A 305 24.30 24.07 5.47
N TYR A 306 24.71 22.82 5.48
CA TYR A 306 26.08 22.39 5.19
C TYR A 306 26.33 22.07 3.72
N TYR A 307 25.30 22.21 2.83
CA TYR A 307 25.50 22.13 1.40
C TYR A 307 26.39 23.27 0.92
N ASP A 308 27.50 22.93 0.27
CA ASP A 308 28.37 23.95 -0.29
C ASP A 308 27.79 24.51 -1.59
N PHE A 309 27.08 25.62 -1.46
CA PHE A 309 26.45 26.28 -2.59
C PHE A 309 27.46 26.87 -3.59
N SER A 310 28.72 27.14 -3.17
CA SER A 310 29.73 27.69 -4.04
C SER A 310 30.41 26.65 -4.92
N GLU A 311 30.71 25.48 -4.35
CA GLU A 311 31.46 24.41 -5.03
C GLU A 311 30.58 23.24 -5.50
N HIS A 312 29.39 23.10 -4.97
CA HIS A 312 28.44 22.02 -5.31
C HIS A 312 29.05 20.62 -5.24
N LYS A 313 29.87 20.35 -4.21
CA LYS A 313 30.66 19.11 -4.12
C LYS A 313 29.91 17.92 -3.57
N ALA A 314 29.00 18.12 -2.63
CA ALA A 314 28.30 17.03 -1.96
C ALA A 314 26.89 17.43 -1.52
N LEU A 315 25.97 16.44 -1.53
CA LEU A 315 24.70 16.50 -0.83
C LEU A 315 24.83 15.73 0.48
N ARG A 316 24.11 16.15 1.51
CA ARG A 316 24.11 15.52 2.83
C ARG A 316 22.69 15.39 3.35
N PHE A 317 22.36 14.26 3.95
CA PHE A 317 21.04 14.04 4.54
C PHE A 317 21.03 12.91 5.57
N TYR A 318 20.00 12.90 6.41
CA TYR A 318 19.71 11.79 7.30
C TYR A 318 18.53 11.00 6.76
N ARG A 319 18.64 9.66 6.70
CA ARG A 319 17.56 8.83 6.18
C ARG A 319 16.30 8.95 7.02
N HIS A 320 15.18 9.23 6.36
CA HIS A 320 13.88 9.39 7.02
C HIS A 320 13.47 8.15 7.84
N LYS A 321 13.81 6.95 7.37
CA LYS A 321 13.43 5.69 8.04
C LYS A 321 14.17 5.46 9.37
N THR A 322 15.40 5.91 9.50
CA THR A 322 16.30 5.60 10.62
C THR A 322 16.61 6.78 11.52
N LYS A 323 16.24 8.01 11.14
CA LYS A 323 16.56 9.23 11.89
C LYS A 323 16.12 9.21 13.36
N ASP A 324 15.08 8.43 13.71
CA ASP A 324 14.53 8.37 15.06
C ASP A 324 15.01 7.13 15.86
N HIS A 325 15.91 6.32 15.31
CA HIS A 325 16.34 5.06 15.93
C HIS A 325 17.75 5.10 16.54
N SER A 326 18.50 6.15 16.29
CA SER A 326 19.81 6.36 16.93
C SER A 326 19.97 7.83 17.34
N GLU A 327 20.52 8.06 18.52
CA GLU A 327 20.90 9.41 19.02
C GLU A 327 21.93 10.07 18.09
N SER A 328 22.62 9.28 17.25
CA SER A 328 23.53 9.71 16.19
C SER A 328 23.12 9.05 14.87
N GLY A 329 22.02 9.48 14.24
CA GLY A 329 21.67 9.02 12.91
C GLY A 329 22.87 9.12 11.96
N SER A 330 23.15 8.06 11.17
CA SER A 330 24.26 8.11 10.21
C SER A 330 23.94 9.13 9.12
N GLU A 331 24.72 10.20 9.06
CA GLU A 331 24.68 11.15 7.96
C GLU A 331 25.11 10.45 6.66
N VAL A 332 24.31 10.57 5.62
CA VAL A 332 24.65 10.10 4.29
C VAL A 332 25.26 11.25 3.50
N ILE A 333 26.50 11.07 3.04
CA ILE A 333 27.22 12.04 2.23
C ILE A 333 27.28 11.50 0.80
N ILE A 334 26.79 12.29 -0.15
CA ILE A 334 26.72 11.95 -1.56
C ILE A 334 27.62 12.91 -2.33
N PRO A 335 28.76 12.46 -2.88
CA PRO A 335 29.57 13.30 -3.75
C PRO A 335 28.82 13.57 -5.06
N ILE A 336 28.81 14.83 -5.50
CA ILE A 336 28.21 15.23 -6.77
C ILE A 336 29.21 14.95 -7.90
N ILE A 337 29.20 13.71 -8.39
CA ILE A 337 29.99 13.31 -9.54
C ILE A 337 29.32 13.77 -10.85
N PRO A 338 30.05 13.85 -11.99
CA PRO A 338 29.51 14.37 -13.24
C PRO A 338 28.17 13.74 -13.71
N PRO A 339 27.95 12.40 -13.63
CA PRO A 339 26.67 11.82 -13.98
C PRO A 339 25.51 12.29 -13.08
N LEU A 340 25.74 12.43 -11.78
CA LEU A 340 24.72 12.94 -10.85
C LEU A 340 24.48 14.44 -11.10
N LYS A 341 25.54 15.21 -11.33
CA LYS A 341 25.40 16.63 -11.66
C LYS A 341 24.52 16.85 -12.88
N ARG A 342 24.69 16.05 -13.94
CA ARG A 342 23.84 16.13 -15.13
C ARG A 342 22.35 15.92 -14.80
N ILE A 343 22.03 14.95 -13.97
CA ILE A 343 20.66 14.67 -13.57
C ILE A 343 20.09 15.82 -12.70
N LEU A 344 20.92 16.39 -11.82
CA LEU A 344 20.54 17.56 -11.01
C LEU A 344 20.29 18.78 -11.92
N ASP A 345 21.15 19.04 -12.89
CA ASP A 345 21.00 20.15 -13.84
C ASP A 345 19.70 20.00 -14.69
N ASP A 346 19.31 18.76 -15.03
CA ASP A 346 18.11 18.51 -15.82
C ASP A 346 16.81 18.61 -14.99
N TRP A 347 16.81 18.20 -13.72
CA TRP A 347 15.57 17.97 -12.96
C TRP A 347 15.49 18.61 -11.57
N ALA A 348 16.61 18.99 -10.97
CA ALA A 348 16.57 19.62 -9.66
C ALA A 348 16.17 21.09 -9.76
N THR A 349 15.52 21.59 -8.70
CA THR A 349 15.32 23.04 -8.55
C THR A 349 16.66 23.75 -8.36
N PRO A 350 16.76 25.06 -8.67
CA PRO A 350 17.94 25.85 -8.35
C PRO A 350 18.29 25.72 -6.86
N ALA A 351 19.57 25.56 -6.57
CA ALA A 351 20.05 25.35 -5.21
C ALA A 351 19.70 26.54 -4.31
N LYS A 352 18.82 26.29 -3.34
CA LYS A 352 18.41 27.25 -2.33
C LYS A 352 18.20 26.53 -1.02
N LYS A 353 18.84 27.07 0.04
CA LYS A 353 18.81 26.49 1.39
C LYS A 353 17.38 26.13 1.84
N GLY A 354 17.18 24.88 2.28
CA GLY A 354 15.93 24.36 2.79
C GLY A 354 14.91 23.95 1.73
N GLU A 355 15.12 24.26 0.44
CA GLU A 355 14.23 23.86 -0.64
C GLU A 355 14.45 22.38 -1.04
N LEU A 356 13.38 21.71 -1.50
CA LEU A 356 13.47 20.35 -2.02
C LEU A 356 14.20 20.34 -3.35
N LEU A 357 15.05 19.34 -3.58
CA LEU A 357 15.71 19.14 -4.88
C LEU A 357 14.69 18.77 -5.97
N PHE A 358 13.75 17.87 -5.66
CA PHE A 358 12.80 17.30 -6.62
C PHE A 358 11.34 17.45 -6.15
N PRO A 359 10.81 18.70 -6.06
CA PRO A 359 9.47 18.93 -5.52
C PRO A 359 8.35 18.23 -6.32
N PHE A 360 8.56 17.91 -7.59
CA PHE A 360 7.59 17.20 -8.42
C PHE A 360 7.29 15.76 -7.92
N LEU A 361 8.23 15.13 -7.18
CA LEU A 361 8.01 13.80 -6.58
C LEU A 361 6.99 13.85 -5.45
N LEU A 362 6.93 14.97 -4.74
CA LEU A 362 6.01 15.20 -3.64
C LEU A 362 4.70 15.83 -4.09
N GLY A 363 4.78 16.80 -4.99
CA GLY A 363 3.68 17.65 -5.42
C GLY A 363 3.63 18.96 -4.64
N GLU A 364 3.16 20.01 -5.30
CA GLU A 364 3.11 21.36 -4.77
C GLU A 364 2.17 21.46 -3.56
N GLY A 365 2.60 22.13 -2.51
CA GLY A 365 1.80 22.39 -1.31
C GLY A 365 1.47 21.17 -0.45
N ILE A 366 2.12 20.02 -0.68
CA ILE A 366 1.93 18.81 0.14
C ILE A 366 2.93 18.83 1.30
N ASP A 367 2.40 18.77 2.52
CA ASP A 367 3.22 18.58 3.73
C ASP A 367 3.97 17.24 3.65
N PRO A 368 5.33 17.24 3.73
CA PRO A 368 6.16 16.03 3.63
C PRO A 368 5.85 14.95 4.65
N ASP A 369 5.39 15.29 5.83
CA ASP A 369 5.10 14.34 6.91
C ASP A 369 3.66 13.78 6.82
N SER A 370 2.85 14.28 5.89
CA SER A 370 1.46 13.88 5.71
C SER A 370 1.32 12.48 5.11
N LYS A 371 0.15 11.86 5.34
CA LYS A 371 -0.23 10.64 4.63
C LYS A 371 -0.29 10.85 3.11
N LYS A 372 -0.76 12.03 2.67
CA LYS A 372 -0.87 12.40 1.25
C LYS A 372 0.50 12.37 0.56
N ALA A 373 1.54 12.87 1.25
CA ALA A 373 2.93 12.81 0.76
C ALA A 373 3.38 11.36 0.57
N ARG A 374 3.16 10.49 1.55
CA ARG A 374 3.52 9.07 1.47
C ARG A 374 2.82 8.36 0.31
N ASP A 375 1.52 8.57 0.16
CA ASP A 375 0.73 7.96 -0.90
C ASP A 375 1.22 8.45 -2.28
N LYS A 376 1.56 9.74 -2.40
CA LYS A 376 2.09 10.34 -3.63
C LYS A 376 3.47 9.78 -3.97
N ILE A 377 4.40 9.75 -3.03
CA ILE A 377 5.76 9.21 -3.26
C ILE A 377 5.69 7.72 -3.59
N HIS A 378 4.81 6.97 -2.95
CA HIS A 378 4.58 5.56 -3.27
C HIS A 378 4.09 5.37 -4.71
N GLN A 379 3.14 6.21 -5.15
CA GLN A 379 2.67 6.20 -6.54
C GLN A 379 3.80 6.57 -7.52
N GLU A 380 4.60 7.59 -7.21
CA GLU A 380 5.74 7.95 -8.07
C GLU A 380 6.80 6.84 -8.12
N ASN A 381 7.02 6.12 -7.03
CA ASN A 381 7.93 4.97 -7.02
C ASN A 381 7.46 3.85 -7.97
N HIS A 382 6.15 3.60 -8.04
CA HIS A 382 5.57 2.69 -9.04
C HIS A 382 5.73 3.24 -10.46
N ASN A 383 5.43 4.53 -10.67
CA ASN A 383 5.57 5.18 -11.97
C ASN A 383 7.01 5.10 -12.51
N VAL A 384 8.00 5.35 -11.64
CA VAL A 384 9.43 5.23 -11.98
C VAL A 384 9.76 3.79 -12.41
N ALA A 385 9.37 2.79 -11.60
CA ALA A 385 9.62 1.40 -11.91
C ALA A 385 8.99 0.97 -13.25
N ASP A 386 7.72 1.31 -13.49
CA ASP A 386 7.01 0.95 -14.72
C ASP A 386 7.60 1.62 -15.96
N ARG A 387 8.06 2.86 -15.83
CA ARG A 387 8.68 3.58 -16.95
C ARG A 387 10.08 3.06 -17.23
N VAL A 388 10.88 2.73 -16.22
CA VAL A 388 12.20 2.12 -16.40
C VAL A 388 12.10 0.72 -17.02
N LYS A 389 11.10 -0.08 -16.65
CA LYS A 389 10.81 -1.36 -17.35
C LYS A 389 10.52 -1.16 -18.84
N LYS A 390 9.77 -0.13 -19.20
CA LYS A 390 9.50 0.20 -20.61
C LYS A 390 10.77 0.61 -21.33
N ILE A 391 11.66 1.35 -20.69
CA ILE A 391 12.97 1.73 -21.24
C ILE A 391 13.85 0.49 -21.44
N ALA A 392 13.91 -0.43 -20.45
CA ALA A 392 14.60 -1.69 -20.58
C ALA A 392 14.10 -2.51 -21.81
N LYS A 393 12.78 -2.49 -22.06
CA LYS A 393 12.22 -3.12 -23.28
C LYS A 393 12.60 -2.39 -24.58
N ILE A 394 12.72 -1.06 -24.56
CA ILE A 394 13.24 -0.30 -25.71
C ILE A 394 14.70 -0.67 -25.99
N MET A 395 15.48 -0.95 -24.94
CA MET A 395 16.87 -1.39 -25.00
C MET A 395 17.02 -2.91 -25.28
N GLU A 396 15.89 -3.60 -25.50
CA GLU A 396 15.85 -5.06 -25.75
C GLU A 396 16.41 -5.91 -24.60
N TRP A 397 16.29 -5.42 -23.37
CA TRP A 397 16.71 -6.17 -22.19
C TRP A 397 15.66 -7.20 -21.77
N GLU A 398 16.11 -8.40 -21.42
CA GLU A 398 15.24 -9.42 -20.81
C GLU A 398 14.93 -9.15 -19.35
N ILE A 399 15.81 -8.39 -18.66
CA ILE A 399 15.63 -8.04 -17.25
C ILE A 399 14.61 -6.91 -17.10
N GLU A 400 13.70 -7.06 -16.15
CA GLU A 400 12.70 -6.02 -15.80
C GLU A 400 13.09 -5.33 -14.49
N PRO A 401 13.71 -4.14 -14.53
CA PRO A 401 14.12 -3.44 -13.32
C PRO A 401 12.91 -3.05 -12.45
N SER A 402 12.98 -3.35 -11.16
CA SER A 402 12.00 -2.92 -10.16
C SER A 402 12.48 -1.67 -9.41
N SER A 403 11.61 -1.09 -8.60
CA SER A 403 11.95 0.10 -7.79
C SER A 403 13.11 -0.11 -6.80
N THR A 404 13.45 -1.36 -6.48
CA THR A 404 14.54 -1.69 -5.54
C THR A 404 15.87 -1.98 -6.24
N PHE A 405 15.86 -2.13 -7.57
CA PHE A 405 17.07 -2.47 -8.33
C PHE A 405 18.18 -1.43 -8.17
N ALA A 406 17.87 -0.14 -8.22
CA ALA A 406 18.87 0.91 -8.01
C ALA A 406 19.66 0.71 -6.71
N ARG A 407 18.96 0.42 -5.62
CA ARG A 407 19.57 0.17 -4.31
C ARG A 407 20.35 -1.14 -4.25
N HIS A 408 19.79 -2.23 -4.79
CA HIS A 408 20.47 -3.52 -4.85
C HIS A 408 21.70 -3.47 -5.76
N SER A 409 21.61 -2.75 -6.88
CA SER A 409 22.72 -2.54 -7.81
C SER A 409 23.87 -1.79 -7.14
N PHE A 410 23.58 -0.72 -6.42
CA PHE A 410 24.63 0.01 -5.69
C PHE A 410 25.34 -0.91 -4.70
N ALA A 411 24.60 -1.57 -3.81
CA ALA A 411 25.17 -2.44 -2.79
C ALA A 411 26.01 -3.59 -3.41
N THR A 412 25.46 -4.25 -4.44
CA THR A 412 26.11 -5.40 -5.08
C THR A 412 27.32 -4.99 -5.89
N ASN A 413 27.26 -3.88 -6.64
CA ASN A 413 28.38 -3.40 -7.44
C ASN A 413 29.53 -2.93 -6.54
N MET A 414 29.25 -2.22 -5.43
CA MET A 414 30.26 -1.87 -4.43
C MET A 414 30.91 -3.10 -3.80
N SER A 415 30.09 -4.11 -3.43
CA SER A 415 30.61 -5.37 -2.89
C SER A 415 31.48 -6.12 -3.90
N ARG A 416 31.11 -6.15 -5.18
CA ARG A 416 31.93 -6.72 -6.27
C ARG A 416 33.22 -5.96 -6.50
N ALA A 417 33.21 -4.65 -6.32
CA ALA A 417 34.39 -3.80 -6.31
C ALA A 417 35.25 -3.96 -5.05
N LYS A 418 34.91 -4.93 -4.17
CA LYS A 418 35.64 -5.24 -2.92
C LYS A 418 35.64 -4.10 -1.89
N VAL A 419 34.65 -3.20 -1.96
CA VAL A 419 34.44 -2.19 -0.90
C VAL A 419 33.98 -2.93 0.37
N PRO A 420 34.54 -2.62 1.56
CA PRO A 420 34.13 -3.26 2.81
C PRO A 420 32.62 -3.10 3.10
N MET A 421 31.99 -4.16 3.57
CA MET A 421 30.54 -4.19 3.83
C MET A 421 30.10 -3.12 4.83
N ASP A 422 30.91 -2.83 5.85
CA ASP A 422 30.63 -1.81 6.86
C ASP A 422 30.58 -0.42 6.20
N TYR A 423 31.51 -0.15 5.26
CA TYR A 423 31.51 1.09 4.49
C TYR A 423 30.27 1.20 3.58
N ILE A 424 29.90 0.11 2.89
CA ILE A 424 28.70 0.08 2.06
C ILE A 424 27.46 0.34 2.92
N SER A 425 27.37 -0.32 4.09
CA SER A 425 26.27 -0.15 5.06
C SER A 425 26.17 1.31 5.53
N PHE A 426 27.31 1.89 5.91
CA PHE A 426 27.38 3.28 6.32
C PHE A 426 26.98 4.25 5.18
N ALA A 427 27.56 4.09 3.99
CA ALA A 427 27.25 4.91 2.81
C ALA A 427 25.75 4.86 2.45
N MET A 428 25.10 3.72 2.67
CA MET A 428 23.67 3.53 2.45
C MET A 428 22.80 3.99 3.63
N GLY A 429 23.38 4.56 4.67
CA GLY A 429 22.68 5.02 5.87
C GLY A 429 22.03 3.90 6.68
N HIS A 430 22.66 2.73 6.73
CA HIS A 430 22.29 1.68 7.69
C HIS A 430 23.06 1.92 8.98
N SER A 431 22.35 1.98 10.09
CA SER A 431 22.90 2.00 11.46
C SER A 431 23.11 0.59 11.96
#